data_93bc2daa012e644674f58534c5b3dafd
#
_entry.id   93bc2daa012e644674f58534c5b3dafd
#
_cell.length_a   1.000
_cell.length_b   1.000
_cell.length_c   1.000
_cell.angle_alpha   90.00
_cell.angle_beta   90.00
_cell.angle_gamma   90.00
#
_symmetry.space_group_name_H-M   'P 1'
#
loop_
_entity.id
_entity.type
_entity.pdbx_description
1 polymer ?
#
loop_
_entity_poly.entity_id
_entity_poly.type
_entity_poly.pdbx_seq_one_letter_code
_entity_poly.pdbx_strand_id
1 'polypeptide(L)'
;IKEYIKENNNLKKYDFMFYDLFREKEHILPLREEEMMARLGEVFSVSENTFRILDDVNLKFSNITDEEGNRVELNNSNYSVYIKSKNRRVRKDAFESLYNSYNNFKNTFASLLKGNVKTNFFISNTRKYNSPLEMSLYDDNIDKKLYLSLIEKVNDNLDIMEEYMTLRKDILGLDEVHMYDVYAPLVKGIDKTYSYEDAKELVIKALEPLGEVYINDLKKLFDSNCIDVYNNENKRGGAYSWGCYDTLPYVLLNFEGKFTDVSTIAHELGHSMHSLYSHKYQDYHDSGYPIFLAEIASTVNEIFLNRYCSLNAETKEEKAYYLNNLLENFRTTLVRQTMFAEFELLIHDLEEKGEVLTDEVLCNTYLDLNKKYFGDSVISDDLIKLEWARIPHFYTSFYVYKYATGIAVACKIVSDILDKKEGALDNYMKFLSSGGSDFPLEILKKVGIDIVNDDTIDKALEMFRETLEEFKEITK
;
A
#
# COMPACT_ATOMS: atom_id res chain seq x y z
N ILE A 1 18.63 34.80 -3.58
CA ILE A 1 17.33 34.34 -3.07
C ILE A 1 17.36 34.30 -1.55
N LYS A 2 18.28 33.57 -0.88
CA LYS A 2 18.38 33.47 0.60
C LYS A 2 18.42 34.84 1.31
N GLU A 3 19.06 35.84 0.70
CA GLU A 3 19.08 37.22 1.24
C GLU A 3 17.71 37.89 1.10
N TYR A 4 17.07 37.79 -0.06
CA TYR A 4 15.72 38.35 -0.29
C TYR A 4 14.67 37.77 0.66
N ILE A 5 14.73 36.46 0.93
CA ILE A 5 13.81 35.82 1.89
C ILE A 5 14.01 36.40 3.30
N LYS A 6 15.27 36.64 3.72
CA LYS A 6 15.55 37.22 5.02
C LYS A 6 15.06 38.67 5.14
N GLU A 7 15.11 39.44 4.05
CA GLU A 7 14.75 40.87 4.01
C GLU A 7 13.25 41.09 3.82
N ASN A 8 12.51 40.11 3.26
CA ASN A 8 11.09 40.25 2.95
C ASN A 8 10.23 39.16 3.61
N ASN A 9 9.50 39.55 4.66
CA ASN A 9 8.63 38.64 5.38
C ASN A 9 7.58 37.96 4.52
N ASN A 10 7.14 38.56 3.41
CA ASN A 10 6.18 37.94 2.48
C ASN A 10 6.77 36.73 1.71
N LEU A 11 8.09 36.60 1.66
CA LEU A 11 8.77 35.48 1.02
C LEU A 11 9.04 34.31 2.00
N LYS A 12 8.88 34.50 3.30
CA LYS A 12 9.11 33.45 4.31
C LYS A 12 8.22 32.22 4.12
N LYS A 13 7.02 32.41 3.59
CA LYS A 13 6.12 31.31 3.29
C LYS A 13 6.66 30.35 2.22
N TYR A 14 7.69 30.71 1.48
CA TYR A 14 8.37 29.87 0.49
C TYR A 14 9.69 29.30 1.02
N ASP A 15 10.00 29.44 2.31
CA ASP A 15 11.27 29.01 2.89
C ASP A 15 11.52 27.51 2.64
N PHE A 16 10.52 26.66 2.88
CA PHE A 16 10.64 25.22 2.68
C PHE A 16 10.83 24.89 1.19
N MET A 17 10.01 25.44 0.31
CA MET A 17 10.13 25.25 -1.15
C MET A 17 11.54 25.61 -1.67
N PHE A 18 12.11 26.73 -1.21
CA PHE A 18 13.46 27.12 -1.61
C PHE A 18 14.53 26.29 -0.93
N TYR A 19 14.32 25.84 0.30
CA TYR A 19 15.23 24.92 0.97
C TYR A 19 15.37 23.62 0.16
N ASP A 20 14.26 23.02 -0.22
CA ASP A 20 14.22 21.78 -1.00
C ASP A 20 14.86 21.97 -2.40
N LEU A 21 14.49 23.03 -3.11
CA LEU A 21 15.10 23.38 -4.40
C LEU A 21 16.63 23.57 -4.31
N PHE A 22 17.14 24.11 -3.19
CA PHE A 22 18.58 24.27 -3.00
C PHE A 22 19.28 22.94 -2.63
N ARG A 23 18.57 22.03 -1.97
CA ARG A 23 19.04 20.69 -1.65
C ARG A 23 19.28 19.88 -2.93
N GLU A 24 18.38 19.96 -3.90
CA GLU A 24 18.50 19.27 -5.19
C GLU A 24 19.69 19.74 -6.04
N LYS A 25 20.21 20.94 -5.75
CA LYS A 25 21.26 21.57 -6.58
C LYS A 25 22.49 20.72 -6.81
N GLU A 26 22.90 19.88 -5.87
CA GLU A 26 24.08 19.01 -5.99
C GLU A 26 23.88 17.87 -6.97
N HIS A 27 22.63 17.52 -7.27
CA HIS A 27 22.20 16.47 -8.19
C HIS A 27 21.77 17.02 -9.56
N ILE A 28 21.77 18.35 -9.73
CA ILE A 28 21.52 19.00 -11.03
C ILE A 28 22.81 18.97 -11.83
N LEU A 29 22.69 18.51 -13.08
CA LEU A 29 23.78 18.42 -14.03
C LEU A 29 23.97 19.74 -14.79
N PRO A 30 25.14 19.95 -15.47
CA PRO A 30 25.28 21.03 -16.43
C PRO A 30 24.19 20.98 -17.51
N LEU A 31 23.78 22.14 -18.02
CA LEU A 31 22.63 22.29 -18.94
C LEU A 31 22.63 21.27 -20.09
N ARG A 32 23.78 21.03 -20.72
CA ARG A 32 23.90 20.10 -21.85
C ARG A 32 23.63 18.64 -21.42
N GLU A 33 24.06 18.28 -20.23
CA GLU A 33 23.86 16.94 -19.67
C GLU A 33 22.38 16.77 -19.26
N GLU A 34 21.76 17.81 -18.67
CA GLU A 34 20.31 17.80 -18.39
C GLU A 34 19.48 17.66 -19.67
N GLU A 35 19.85 18.35 -20.76
CA GLU A 35 19.21 18.16 -22.06
C GLU A 35 19.34 16.73 -22.58
N MET A 36 20.47 16.07 -22.36
CA MET A 36 20.69 14.68 -22.76
C MET A 36 19.82 13.74 -21.88
N MET A 37 19.81 13.93 -20.57
CA MET A 37 19.00 13.16 -19.65
C MET A 37 17.51 13.29 -19.96
N ALA A 38 17.02 14.51 -20.24
CA ALA A 38 15.64 14.75 -20.63
C ALA A 38 15.24 13.98 -21.91
N ARG A 39 16.13 13.94 -22.92
CA ARG A 39 15.89 13.17 -24.16
C ARG A 39 15.95 11.64 -23.94
N LEU A 40 16.67 11.18 -22.92
CA LEU A 40 16.74 9.76 -22.58
C LEU A 40 15.51 9.27 -21.79
N GLY A 41 14.63 10.16 -21.30
CA GLY A 41 13.45 9.80 -20.53
C GLY A 41 12.54 8.76 -21.23
N GLU A 42 12.30 8.92 -22.54
CA GLU A 42 11.55 7.94 -23.32
C GLU A 42 12.28 6.59 -23.45
N VAL A 43 13.61 6.60 -23.51
CA VAL A 43 14.41 5.36 -23.55
C VAL A 43 14.37 4.64 -22.19
N PHE A 44 14.44 5.39 -21.11
CA PHE A 44 14.36 4.83 -19.75
C PHE A 44 13.02 4.18 -19.45
N SER A 45 11.93 4.68 -20.01
CA SER A 45 10.59 4.11 -19.83
C SER A 45 10.31 2.85 -20.65
N VAL A 46 11.19 2.44 -21.58
CA VAL A 46 10.96 1.28 -22.48
C VAL A 46 10.73 0.00 -21.70
N SER A 47 11.49 -0.26 -20.64
CA SER A 47 11.35 -1.49 -19.83
C SER A 47 9.96 -1.58 -19.20
N GLU A 48 9.50 -0.53 -18.54
CA GLU A 48 8.18 -0.46 -17.93
C GLU A 48 7.07 -0.53 -18.97
N ASN A 49 7.14 0.26 -20.04
CA ASN A 49 6.13 0.28 -21.10
C ASN A 49 6.00 -1.10 -21.77
N THR A 50 7.13 -1.77 -22.02
CA THR A 50 7.12 -3.12 -22.62
C THR A 50 6.54 -4.15 -21.64
N PHE A 51 6.88 -4.04 -20.34
CA PHE A 51 6.27 -4.86 -19.29
C PHE A 51 4.74 -4.71 -19.32
N ARG A 52 4.21 -3.49 -19.30
CA ARG A 52 2.76 -3.23 -19.33
C ARG A 52 2.08 -3.81 -20.58
N ILE A 53 2.68 -3.63 -21.75
CA ILE A 53 2.14 -4.21 -23.00
C ILE A 53 2.15 -5.74 -22.94
N LEU A 54 3.22 -6.34 -22.45
CA LEU A 54 3.32 -7.80 -22.33
C LEU A 54 2.29 -8.34 -21.34
N ASP A 55 2.18 -7.73 -20.16
CA ASP A 55 1.32 -8.14 -19.04
C ASP A 55 -0.17 -7.93 -19.34
N ASP A 56 -0.54 -6.71 -19.75
CA ASP A 56 -1.95 -6.32 -19.91
C ASP A 56 -2.57 -6.79 -21.24
N VAL A 57 -1.74 -6.91 -22.31
CA VAL A 57 -2.26 -7.11 -23.67
C VAL A 57 -1.89 -8.46 -24.25
N ASN A 58 -0.62 -8.86 -24.15
CA ASN A 58 -0.12 -10.01 -24.88
C ASN A 58 -0.18 -11.33 -24.08
N LEU A 59 -0.05 -11.26 -22.75
CA LEU A 59 -0.07 -12.45 -21.91
C LEU A 59 -1.47 -13.10 -21.96
N LYS A 60 -1.51 -14.40 -22.21
CA LYS A 60 -2.74 -15.19 -22.23
C LYS A 60 -2.61 -16.34 -21.25
N PHE A 61 -3.65 -16.53 -20.47
CA PHE A 61 -3.73 -17.60 -19.48
C PHE A 61 -4.52 -18.78 -20.03
N SER A 62 -4.19 -19.97 -19.54
CA SER A 62 -4.97 -21.16 -19.86
C SER A 62 -6.35 -21.08 -19.23
N ASN A 63 -7.35 -21.63 -19.92
CA ASN A 63 -8.68 -21.75 -19.35
C ASN A 63 -8.66 -22.67 -18.14
N ILE A 64 -9.48 -22.34 -17.16
CA ILE A 64 -9.74 -23.17 -15.98
C ILE A 64 -11.20 -23.68 -16.00
N THR A 65 -11.50 -24.60 -15.12
CA THR A 65 -12.88 -25.03 -14.87
C THR A 65 -13.34 -24.44 -13.53
N ASP A 66 -14.45 -23.70 -13.52
CA ASP A 66 -14.99 -23.09 -12.30
C ASP A 66 -15.62 -24.10 -11.33
N GLU A 67 -16.31 -23.61 -10.30
CA GLU A 67 -16.99 -24.44 -9.29
C GLU A 67 -18.20 -25.17 -9.87
N GLU A 68 -18.88 -24.60 -10.85
CA GLU A 68 -20.07 -25.13 -11.53
C GLU A 68 -19.71 -26.08 -12.70
N GLY A 69 -18.42 -26.22 -13.03
CA GLY A 69 -17.96 -27.07 -14.13
C GLY A 69 -17.87 -26.36 -15.47
N ASN A 70 -18.06 -25.04 -15.52
CA ASN A 70 -17.96 -24.26 -16.74
C ASN A 70 -16.48 -23.99 -17.08
N ARG A 71 -16.17 -23.96 -18.38
CA ARG A 71 -14.85 -23.55 -18.86
C ARG A 71 -14.77 -22.03 -18.88
N VAL A 72 -13.80 -21.46 -18.17
CA VAL A 72 -13.61 -20.01 -18.00
C VAL A 72 -12.27 -19.60 -18.55
N GLU A 73 -12.24 -18.52 -19.31
CA GLU A 73 -11.01 -17.85 -19.72
C GLU A 73 -10.47 -17.02 -18.55
N LEU A 74 -9.28 -17.40 -18.06
CA LEU A 74 -8.60 -16.66 -16.99
C LEU A 74 -7.92 -15.41 -17.55
N ASN A 75 -7.93 -14.33 -16.79
CA ASN A 75 -7.20 -13.09 -17.06
C ASN A 75 -6.80 -12.40 -15.75
N ASN A 76 -5.98 -11.34 -15.81
CA ASN A 76 -5.52 -10.60 -14.64
C ASN A 76 -6.69 -10.06 -13.77
N SER A 77 -7.78 -9.64 -14.38
CA SER A 77 -8.93 -9.06 -13.68
C SER A 77 -9.72 -10.09 -12.89
N ASN A 78 -9.96 -11.28 -13.46
CA ASN A 78 -10.76 -12.32 -12.80
C ASN A 78 -9.94 -13.32 -11.97
N TYR A 79 -8.62 -13.32 -12.08
CA TYR A 79 -7.74 -14.15 -11.25
C TYR A 79 -8.03 -13.98 -9.75
N SER A 80 -8.24 -12.74 -9.31
CA SER A 80 -8.55 -12.42 -7.91
C SER A 80 -9.83 -13.08 -7.40
N VAL A 81 -10.78 -13.39 -8.27
CA VAL A 81 -12.01 -14.12 -7.94
C VAL A 81 -11.72 -15.60 -7.75
N TYR A 82 -11.01 -16.22 -8.70
CA TYR A 82 -10.76 -17.66 -8.68
C TYR A 82 -9.73 -18.10 -7.64
N ILE A 83 -8.73 -17.28 -7.34
CA ILE A 83 -7.78 -17.58 -6.25
C ILE A 83 -8.43 -17.48 -4.86
N LYS A 84 -9.58 -16.82 -4.74
CA LYS A 84 -10.41 -16.75 -3.53
C LYS A 84 -11.57 -17.76 -3.54
N SER A 85 -11.68 -18.64 -4.53
CA SER A 85 -12.70 -19.68 -4.60
C SER A 85 -12.68 -20.56 -3.34
N LYS A 86 -13.84 -20.98 -2.85
CA LYS A 86 -13.95 -21.97 -1.78
C LYS A 86 -13.45 -23.36 -2.22
N ASN A 87 -13.51 -23.63 -3.51
CA ASN A 87 -13.05 -24.89 -4.09
C ASN A 87 -11.53 -24.88 -4.31
N ARG A 88 -10.83 -25.72 -3.53
CA ARG A 88 -9.35 -25.79 -3.57
C ARG A 88 -8.80 -26.11 -4.95
N ARG A 89 -9.49 -26.99 -5.73
CA ARG A 89 -9.09 -27.30 -7.11
C ARG A 89 -9.10 -26.05 -7.99
N VAL A 90 -10.16 -25.23 -7.88
CA VAL A 90 -10.27 -23.99 -8.67
C VAL A 90 -9.15 -23.02 -8.32
N ARG A 91 -8.81 -22.86 -7.02
CA ARG A 91 -7.68 -22.03 -6.61
C ARG A 91 -6.36 -22.52 -7.21
N LYS A 92 -6.12 -23.84 -7.12
CA LYS A 92 -4.92 -24.47 -7.68
C LYS A 92 -4.83 -24.28 -9.19
N ASP A 93 -5.92 -24.58 -9.91
CA ASP A 93 -5.98 -24.42 -11.37
C ASP A 93 -5.71 -22.96 -11.80
N ALA A 94 -6.28 -21.99 -11.07
CA ALA A 94 -6.05 -20.57 -11.32
C ALA A 94 -4.59 -20.18 -11.07
N PHE A 95 -4.00 -20.61 -9.96
CA PHE A 95 -2.60 -20.38 -9.62
C PHE A 95 -1.65 -20.96 -10.67
N GLU A 96 -1.84 -22.23 -11.04
CA GLU A 96 -1.02 -22.90 -12.04
C GLU A 96 -1.18 -22.26 -13.43
N SER A 97 -2.39 -21.91 -13.83
CA SER A 97 -2.65 -21.24 -15.10
C SER A 97 -1.94 -19.89 -15.20
N LEU A 98 -2.04 -19.07 -14.14
CA LEU A 98 -1.37 -17.78 -14.07
C LEU A 98 0.14 -17.95 -14.20
N TYR A 99 0.78 -18.64 -13.26
CA TYR A 99 2.23 -18.69 -13.18
C TYR A 99 2.90 -19.47 -14.31
N ASN A 100 2.24 -20.48 -14.88
CA ASN A 100 2.74 -21.13 -16.10
C ASN A 100 2.78 -20.17 -17.29
N SER A 101 1.86 -19.24 -17.38
CA SER A 101 1.87 -18.22 -18.44
C SER A 101 3.05 -17.25 -18.27
N TYR A 102 3.34 -16.80 -17.03
CA TYR A 102 4.54 -16.00 -16.75
C TYR A 102 5.83 -16.79 -16.99
N ASN A 103 5.85 -18.08 -16.66
CA ASN A 103 7.01 -18.94 -16.90
C ASN A 103 7.41 -19.00 -18.38
N ASN A 104 6.44 -18.96 -19.30
CA ASN A 104 6.70 -18.95 -20.73
C ASN A 104 7.48 -17.70 -21.19
N PHE A 105 7.40 -16.60 -20.45
CA PHE A 105 8.03 -15.32 -20.75
C PHE A 105 9.06 -14.88 -19.68
N LYS A 106 9.44 -15.76 -18.75
CA LYS A 106 10.30 -15.42 -17.62
C LYS A 106 11.60 -14.73 -18.03
N ASN A 107 12.22 -15.16 -19.11
CA ASN A 107 13.47 -14.55 -19.62
C ASN A 107 13.21 -13.12 -20.13
N THR A 108 12.05 -12.86 -20.74
CA THR A 108 11.66 -11.53 -21.18
C THR A 108 11.42 -10.61 -20.01
N PHE A 109 10.63 -11.05 -19.00
CA PHE A 109 10.40 -10.30 -17.79
C PHE A 109 11.71 -10.04 -17.02
N ALA A 110 12.60 -11.03 -16.92
CA ALA A 110 13.91 -10.83 -16.30
C ALA A 110 14.77 -9.78 -17.03
N SER A 111 14.75 -9.79 -18.36
CA SER A 111 15.45 -8.78 -19.16
C SER A 111 14.88 -7.39 -18.95
N LEU A 112 13.55 -7.26 -18.82
CA LEU A 112 12.88 -5.97 -18.58
C LEU A 112 13.19 -5.43 -17.18
N LEU A 113 13.04 -6.25 -16.13
CA LEU A 113 13.35 -5.84 -14.76
C LEU A 113 14.83 -5.48 -14.60
N LYS A 114 15.73 -6.30 -15.15
CA LYS A 114 17.16 -5.99 -15.19
C LYS A 114 17.43 -4.66 -15.89
N GLY A 115 16.73 -4.39 -17.01
CA GLY A 115 16.84 -3.12 -17.73
C GLY A 115 16.46 -1.94 -16.84
N ASN A 116 15.37 -2.07 -16.06
CA ASN A 116 14.94 -1.06 -15.11
C ASN A 116 15.98 -0.84 -13.99
N VAL A 117 16.48 -1.92 -13.37
CA VAL A 117 17.51 -1.83 -12.32
C VAL A 117 18.76 -1.13 -12.84
N LYS A 118 19.23 -1.48 -14.05
CA LYS A 118 20.39 -0.80 -14.69
C LYS A 118 20.12 0.67 -14.99
N THR A 119 18.91 1.03 -15.36
CA THR A 119 18.50 2.43 -15.55
C THR A 119 18.63 3.20 -14.23
N ASN A 120 18.18 2.60 -13.10
CA ASN A 120 18.29 3.23 -11.79
C ASN A 120 19.75 3.49 -11.40
N PHE A 121 20.66 2.51 -11.62
CA PHE A 121 22.10 2.71 -11.40
C PHE A 121 22.69 3.77 -12.32
N PHE A 122 22.29 3.79 -13.58
CA PHE A 122 22.77 4.82 -14.51
C PHE A 122 22.35 6.22 -14.05
N ILE A 123 21.09 6.42 -13.68
CA ILE A 123 20.56 7.72 -13.25
C ILE A 123 21.20 8.12 -11.92
N SER A 124 21.23 7.24 -10.91
CA SER A 124 21.79 7.55 -9.60
C SER A 124 23.26 7.94 -9.68
N ASN A 125 24.08 7.18 -10.41
CA ASN A 125 25.48 7.49 -10.61
C ASN A 125 25.69 8.79 -11.38
N THR A 126 24.91 9.02 -12.45
CA THR A 126 25.01 10.24 -13.26
C THR A 126 24.67 11.48 -12.45
N ARG A 127 23.63 11.40 -11.59
CA ARG A 127 23.19 12.49 -10.71
C ARG A 127 23.94 12.53 -9.37
N LYS A 128 24.98 11.69 -9.19
CA LYS A 128 25.86 11.66 -8.01
C LYS A 128 25.17 11.25 -6.70
N TYR A 129 24.19 10.37 -6.76
CA TYR A 129 23.71 9.67 -5.58
C TYR A 129 24.61 8.47 -5.29
N ASN A 130 24.73 8.08 -4.01
CA ASN A 130 25.57 6.94 -3.62
C ASN A 130 24.93 5.59 -4.03
N SER A 131 23.62 5.54 -4.19
CA SER A 131 22.90 4.33 -4.63
C SER A 131 21.53 4.66 -5.22
N PRO A 132 20.90 3.74 -5.97
CA PRO A 132 19.51 3.88 -6.41
C PRO A 132 18.51 4.03 -5.25
N LEU A 133 18.75 3.34 -4.12
CA LEU A 133 17.92 3.50 -2.91
C LEU A 133 17.99 4.93 -2.38
N GLU A 134 19.21 5.49 -2.22
CA GLU A 134 19.38 6.86 -1.75
C GLU A 134 18.70 7.86 -2.69
N MET A 135 18.84 7.67 -4.00
CA MET A 135 18.16 8.49 -5.00
C MET A 135 16.64 8.45 -4.82
N SER A 136 16.05 7.27 -4.65
CA SER A 136 14.59 7.12 -4.48
C SER A 136 14.07 7.72 -3.18
N LEU A 137 14.87 7.72 -2.12
CA LEU A 137 14.52 8.28 -0.81
C LEU A 137 14.76 9.79 -0.73
N TYR A 138 15.52 10.35 -1.67
CA TYR A 138 16.01 11.72 -1.60
C TYR A 138 14.89 12.76 -1.71
N ASP A 139 13.96 12.59 -2.62
CA ASP A 139 12.88 13.57 -2.85
C ASP A 139 12.05 13.83 -1.59
N ASP A 140 11.68 12.76 -0.88
CA ASP A 140 10.96 12.82 0.38
C ASP A 140 11.89 13.04 1.60
N ASN A 141 13.22 13.17 1.38
CA ASN A 141 14.23 13.27 2.42
C ASN A 141 14.11 12.18 3.51
N ILE A 142 13.91 10.94 3.07
CA ILE A 142 13.77 9.78 3.94
C ILE A 142 15.15 9.22 4.31
N ASP A 143 15.38 9.00 5.60
CA ASP A 143 16.58 8.32 6.08
C ASP A 143 16.55 6.84 5.67
N LYS A 144 17.63 6.37 5.02
CA LYS A 144 17.83 4.96 4.65
C LYS A 144 17.60 4.01 5.85
N LYS A 145 17.87 4.48 7.06
CA LYS A 145 17.63 3.72 8.29
C LYS A 145 16.17 3.27 8.41
N LEU A 146 15.20 4.10 7.99
CA LEU A 146 13.78 3.71 8.01
C LEU A 146 13.52 2.49 7.15
N TYR A 147 14.02 2.49 5.90
CA TYR A 147 13.84 1.39 4.97
C TYR A 147 14.42 0.07 5.52
N LEU A 148 15.63 0.13 6.07
CA LEU A 148 16.31 -1.04 6.61
C LEU A 148 15.67 -1.53 7.91
N SER A 149 15.29 -0.63 8.82
CA SER A 149 14.65 -1.00 10.08
C SER A 149 13.25 -1.57 9.88
N LEU A 150 12.51 -1.13 8.86
CA LEU A 150 11.23 -1.75 8.49
C LEU A 150 11.42 -3.23 8.15
N ILE A 151 12.39 -3.54 7.29
CA ILE A 151 12.70 -4.93 6.90
C ILE A 151 13.13 -5.75 8.11
N GLU A 152 14.04 -5.21 8.93
CA GLU A 152 14.54 -5.87 10.14
C GLU A 152 13.41 -6.19 11.11
N LYS A 153 12.61 -5.18 11.50
CA LYS A 153 11.52 -5.35 12.48
C LYS A 153 10.44 -6.33 12.00
N VAL A 154 10.08 -6.29 10.73
CA VAL A 154 9.10 -7.26 10.18
C VAL A 154 9.71 -8.66 10.17
N ASN A 155 10.97 -8.81 9.78
CA ASN A 155 11.65 -10.11 9.78
C ASN A 155 11.78 -10.71 11.19
N ASP A 156 12.03 -9.90 12.21
CA ASP A 156 12.12 -10.32 13.61
C ASP A 156 10.77 -10.77 14.19
N ASN A 157 9.65 -10.50 13.49
CA ASN A 157 8.29 -10.81 13.93
C ASN A 157 7.52 -11.70 12.94
N LEU A 158 8.21 -12.46 12.08
CA LEU A 158 7.56 -13.37 11.12
C LEU A 158 6.83 -14.54 11.77
N ASP A 159 7.08 -14.83 13.06
CA ASP A 159 6.32 -15.79 13.86
C ASP A 159 4.80 -15.49 13.83
N ILE A 160 4.41 -14.21 13.76
CA ILE A 160 2.99 -13.82 13.63
C ILE A 160 2.40 -14.35 12.32
N MET A 161 3.18 -14.29 11.23
CA MET A 161 2.75 -14.82 9.93
C MET A 161 2.60 -16.34 9.95
N GLU A 162 3.58 -17.03 10.53
CA GLU A 162 3.53 -18.51 10.67
C GLU A 162 2.32 -18.93 11.50
N GLU A 163 2.05 -18.22 12.58
CA GLU A 163 0.91 -18.47 13.46
C GLU A 163 -0.42 -18.22 12.73
N TYR A 164 -0.52 -17.13 11.95
CA TYR A 164 -1.70 -16.84 11.14
C TYR A 164 -1.93 -17.89 10.05
N MET A 165 -0.87 -18.36 9.39
CA MET A 165 -0.97 -19.42 8.39
C MET A 165 -1.32 -20.79 9.00
N THR A 166 -0.82 -21.08 10.19
CA THR A 166 -1.20 -22.28 10.95
C THR A 166 -2.69 -22.25 11.32
N LEU A 167 -3.18 -21.10 11.80
CA LEU A 167 -4.61 -20.92 12.06
C LEU A 167 -5.45 -21.08 10.79
N ARG A 168 -4.98 -20.56 9.66
CA ARG A 168 -5.61 -20.73 8.35
C ARG A 168 -5.73 -22.19 7.95
N LYS A 169 -4.67 -22.98 8.19
CA LYS A 169 -4.64 -24.42 7.99
C LYS A 169 -5.77 -25.11 8.76
N ASP A 170 -5.89 -24.80 10.06
CA ASP A 170 -6.86 -25.40 10.96
C ASP A 170 -8.31 -25.04 10.57
N ILE A 171 -8.59 -23.78 10.30
CA ILE A 171 -9.93 -23.29 9.91
C ILE A 171 -10.37 -23.89 8.57
N LEU A 172 -9.46 -24.01 7.60
CA LEU A 172 -9.75 -24.59 6.29
C LEU A 172 -9.78 -26.11 6.30
N GLY A 173 -9.36 -26.76 7.40
CA GLY A 173 -9.30 -28.23 7.53
C GLY A 173 -8.32 -28.86 6.53
N LEU A 174 -7.17 -28.22 6.31
CA LEU A 174 -6.17 -28.68 5.36
C LEU A 174 -5.05 -29.46 6.07
N ASP A 175 -4.49 -30.47 5.41
CA ASP A 175 -3.28 -31.13 5.90
C ASP A 175 -2.05 -30.23 5.73
N GLU A 176 -2.00 -29.48 4.62
CA GLU A 176 -0.93 -28.56 4.24
C GLU A 176 -1.51 -27.33 3.54
N VAL A 177 -0.97 -26.15 3.86
CA VAL A 177 -1.30 -24.88 3.18
C VAL A 177 -0.31 -24.66 2.05
N HIS A 178 -0.82 -24.46 0.87
CA HIS A 178 -0.06 -24.10 -0.34
C HIS A 178 -0.24 -22.62 -0.69
N MET A 179 0.61 -22.07 -1.55
CA MET A 179 0.50 -20.66 -1.95
C MET A 179 -0.87 -20.32 -2.57
N TYR A 180 -1.51 -21.26 -3.22
CA TYR A 180 -2.88 -21.08 -3.74
C TYR A 180 -3.98 -21.13 -2.64
N ASP A 181 -3.64 -21.51 -1.41
CA ASP A 181 -4.57 -21.50 -0.27
C ASP A 181 -4.48 -20.21 0.55
N VAL A 182 -3.42 -19.41 0.38
CA VAL A 182 -3.16 -18.19 1.15
C VAL A 182 -4.27 -17.13 1.01
N TYR A 183 -4.98 -17.13 -0.11
CA TYR A 183 -6.09 -16.21 -0.37
C TYR A 183 -7.49 -16.84 -0.16
N ALA A 184 -7.55 -18.11 0.26
CA ALA A 184 -8.82 -18.76 0.54
C ALA A 184 -9.59 -18.03 1.65
N PRO A 185 -10.91 -17.77 1.53
CA PRO A 185 -11.67 -17.11 2.56
C PRO A 185 -11.77 -17.99 3.81
N LEU A 186 -11.38 -17.45 4.98
CA LEU A 186 -11.43 -18.14 6.27
C LEU A 186 -12.81 -18.09 6.89
N VAL A 187 -13.55 -17.04 6.62
CA VAL A 187 -14.89 -16.81 7.17
C VAL A 187 -15.89 -16.66 6.05
N LYS A 188 -17.12 -17.03 6.32
CA LYS A 188 -18.22 -16.77 5.40
C LYS A 188 -18.38 -15.26 5.23
N GLY A 189 -18.50 -14.79 4.00
CA GLY A 189 -18.86 -13.39 3.76
C GLY A 189 -20.16 -13.05 4.50
N ILE A 190 -20.27 -11.82 4.97
CA ILE A 190 -21.48 -11.35 5.62
C ILE A 190 -22.55 -11.18 4.51
N ASP A 191 -23.66 -11.88 4.68
CA ASP A 191 -24.83 -11.78 3.79
C ASP A 191 -25.66 -10.54 4.18
N LYS A 192 -24.98 -9.39 4.31
CA LYS A 192 -25.58 -8.10 4.67
C LYS A 192 -25.40 -7.13 3.52
N THR A 193 -26.50 -6.60 3.05
CA THR A 193 -26.49 -5.53 2.04
C THR A 193 -26.72 -4.20 2.73
N TYR A 194 -25.93 -3.22 2.38
CA TYR A 194 -25.99 -1.87 2.92
C TYR A 194 -26.61 -0.95 1.86
N SER A 195 -27.58 -0.14 2.24
CA SER A 195 -27.90 1.04 1.44
C SER A 195 -26.77 2.06 1.57
N TYR A 196 -26.68 3.01 0.64
CA TYR A 196 -25.69 4.07 0.76
C TYR A 196 -25.87 4.90 2.05
N GLU A 197 -27.10 5.12 2.47
CA GLU A 197 -27.41 5.84 3.73
C GLU A 197 -26.96 5.04 4.96
N ASP A 198 -27.19 3.71 4.99
CA ASP A 198 -26.67 2.85 6.07
C ASP A 198 -25.13 2.87 6.11
N ALA A 199 -24.48 2.86 4.95
CA ALA A 199 -23.03 2.94 4.84
C ALA A 199 -22.49 4.28 5.38
N LYS A 200 -23.15 5.41 5.06
CA LYS A 200 -22.82 6.74 5.60
C LYS A 200 -22.93 6.75 7.13
N GLU A 201 -24.04 6.27 7.66
CA GLU A 201 -24.24 6.22 9.11
C GLU A 201 -23.19 5.35 9.81
N LEU A 202 -22.87 4.20 9.22
CA LEU A 202 -21.89 3.28 9.77
C LEU A 202 -20.47 3.91 9.79
N VAL A 203 -20.06 4.55 8.69
CA VAL A 203 -18.78 5.25 8.61
C VAL A 203 -18.70 6.41 9.62
N ILE A 204 -19.77 7.22 9.72
CA ILE A 204 -19.84 8.33 10.69
C ILE A 204 -19.68 7.80 12.12
N LYS A 205 -20.41 6.75 12.50
CA LYS A 205 -20.32 6.14 13.86
C LYS A 205 -18.93 5.56 14.13
N ALA A 206 -18.37 4.88 13.17
CA ALA A 206 -17.03 4.29 13.30
C ALA A 206 -15.93 5.33 13.51
N LEU A 207 -16.09 6.52 12.94
CA LEU A 207 -15.12 7.61 13.01
C LEU A 207 -15.39 8.62 14.13
N GLU A 208 -16.40 8.43 14.98
CA GLU A 208 -16.69 9.30 16.15
C GLU A 208 -15.46 9.56 17.05
N PRO A 209 -14.52 8.59 17.26
CA PRO A 209 -13.31 8.86 18.04
C PRO A 209 -12.42 9.98 17.46
N LEU A 210 -12.56 10.34 16.19
CA LEU A 210 -11.86 11.46 15.55
C LEU A 210 -12.42 12.85 15.93
N GLY A 211 -13.45 12.89 16.75
CA GLY A 211 -13.96 14.10 17.36
C GLY A 211 -14.99 14.86 16.53
N GLU A 212 -15.70 15.76 17.22
CA GLU A 212 -16.87 16.45 16.67
C GLU A 212 -16.53 17.31 15.44
N VAL A 213 -15.36 17.96 15.42
CA VAL A 213 -14.94 18.81 14.29
C VAL A 213 -14.77 17.98 13.03
N TYR A 214 -14.06 16.85 13.13
CA TYR A 214 -13.86 15.92 12.00
C TYR A 214 -15.20 15.38 11.49
N ILE A 215 -16.07 14.92 12.40
CA ILE A 215 -17.38 14.35 12.05
C ILE A 215 -18.29 15.39 11.40
N ASN A 216 -18.29 16.64 11.83
CA ASN A 216 -19.08 17.70 11.22
C ASN A 216 -18.60 18.03 9.80
N ASP A 217 -17.28 18.05 9.55
CA ASP A 217 -16.73 18.28 8.22
C ASP A 217 -16.96 17.06 7.30
N LEU A 218 -16.85 15.84 7.83
CA LEU A 218 -17.21 14.60 7.12
C LEU A 218 -18.69 14.59 6.67
N LYS A 219 -19.61 14.99 7.54
CA LYS A 219 -21.04 15.11 7.20
C LYS A 219 -21.26 16.13 6.08
N LYS A 220 -20.56 17.25 6.08
CA LYS A 220 -20.64 18.23 4.99
C LYS A 220 -20.21 17.64 3.64
N LEU A 221 -19.17 16.78 3.63
CA LEU A 221 -18.76 16.08 2.40
C LEU A 221 -19.87 15.12 1.92
N PHE A 222 -20.46 14.35 2.81
CA PHE A 222 -21.58 13.46 2.48
C PHE A 222 -22.80 14.21 1.94
N ASP A 223 -23.10 15.38 2.49
CA ASP A 223 -24.25 16.20 2.09
C ASP A 223 -23.96 17.06 0.84
N SER A 224 -22.72 17.04 0.35
CA SER A 224 -22.32 17.73 -0.88
C SER A 224 -22.64 16.89 -2.11
N ASN A 225 -22.57 17.52 -3.30
CA ASN A 225 -22.67 16.82 -4.58
C ASN A 225 -21.29 16.38 -5.12
N CYS A 226 -20.31 16.19 -4.23
CA CYS A 226 -18.92 15.87 -4.62
C CYS A 226 -18.66 14.35 -4.66
N ILE A 227 -19.63 13.50 -4.32
CA ILE A 227 -19.48 12.04 -4.30
C ILE A 227 -20.36 11.42 -5.40
N ASP A 228 -19.72 10.84 -6.41
CA ASP A 228 -20.37 10.07 -7.47
C ASP A 228 -20.43 8.58 -7.03
N VAL A 229 -21.61 8.13 -6.58
CA VAL A 229 -21.78 6.93 -5.78
C VAL A 229 -21.91 5.66 -6.63
N TYR A 230 -22.85 5.66 -7.58
CA TYR A 230 -23.31 4.42 -8.22
C TYR A 230 -22.60 4.14 -9.53
N ASN A 231 -22.51 2.85 -9.87
CA ASN A 231 -22.04 2.41 -11.17
C ASN A 231 -22.97 2.89 -12.29
N ASN A 232 -22.38 3.29 -13.43
CA ASN A 232 -23.09 3.72 -14.63
C ASN A 232 -22.38 3.17 -15.87
N GLU A 233 -23.11 3.12 -16.99
CA GLU A 233 -22.53 2.77 -18.28
C GLU A 233 -21.39 3.74 -18.63
N ASN A 234 -20.27 3.21 -19.07
CA ASN A 234 -19.03 3.94 -19.38
C ASN A 234 -18.33 4.64 -18.19
N LYS A 235 -18.79 4.43 -16.95
CA LYS A 235 -18.07 4.89 -15.77
C LYS A 235 -16.83 4.03 -15.52
N ARG A 236 -15.70 4.66 -15.18
CA ARG A 236 -14.46 3.98 -14.83
C ARG A 236 -14.66 3.13 -13.57
N GLY A 237 -14.17 1.89 -13.59
CA GLY A 237 -14.16 1.02 -12.39
C GLY A 237 -13.17 1.50 -11.34
N GLY A 238 -13.30 0.93 -10.11
CA GLY A 238 -12.51 1.30 -8.95
C GLY A 238 -13.12 2.48 -8.18
N ALA A 239 -12.32 3.07 -7.29
CA ALA A 239 -12.67 4.27 -6.53
C ALA A 239 -11.47 5.19 -6.44
N TYR A 240 -11.69 6.47 -6.25
CA TYR A 240 -10.64 7.43 -5.93
C TYR A 240 -11.21 8.71 -5.31
N SER A 241 -10.38 9.40 -4.52
CA SER A 241 -10.61 10.76 -4.06
C SER A 241 -9.64 11.71 -4.74
N TRP A 242 -10.12 12.88 -5.14
CA TRP A 242 -9.29 13.92 -5.74
C TRP A 242 -9.61 15.30 -5.18
N GLY A 243 -8.64 15.91 -4.51
CA GLY A 243 -8.75 17.27 -4.01
C GLY A 243 -8.15 18.28 -4.99
N CYS A 244 -8.83 19.40 -5.17
CA CYS A 244 -8.29 20.59 -5.82
C CYS A 244 -8.34 21.76 -4.84
N TYR A 245 -7.31 22.61 -4.87
CA TYR A 245 -7.27 23.80 -4.03
C TYR A 245 -8.51 24.69 -4.31
N ASP A 246 -9.05 25.34 -3.30
CA ASP A 246 -10.28 26.14 -3.34
C ASP A 246 -11.59 25.40 -3.65
N THR A 247 -11.58 24.06 -3.69
CA THR A 247 -12.81 23.25 -3.87
C THR A 247 -12.94 22.19 -2.77
N LEU A 248 -14.13 21.62 -2.66
CA LEU A 248 -14.28 20.37 -1.92
C LEU A 248 -13.63 19.22 -2.70
N PRO A 249 -13.10 18.19 -2.02
CA PRO A 249 -12.63 16.99 -2.68
C PRO A 249 -13.76 16.26 -3.40
N TYR A 250 -13.45 15.66 -4.56
CA TYR A 250 -14.37 14.84 -5.34
C TYR A 250 -14.05 13.37 -5.15
N VAL A 251 -15.09 12.55 -4.99
CA VAL A 251 -14.96 11.10 -4.80
C VAL A 251 -15.74 10.37 -5.89
N LEU A 252 -15.09 9.40 -6.54
CA LEU A 252 -15.73 8.45 -7.43
C LEU A 252 -15.81 7.10 -6.74
N LEU A 253 -17.00 6.51 -6.72
CA LEU A 253 -17.29 5.18 -6.17
C LEU A 253 -18.01 4.32 -7.23
N ASN A 254 -18.03 3.02 -7.02
CA ASN A 254 -18.88 2.06 -7.73
C ASN A 254 -19.60 1.19 -6.70
N PHE A 255 -20.50 1.81 -5.93
CA PHE A 255 -21.17 1.22 -4.76
C PHE A 255 -22.19 0.16 -5.18
N GLU A 256 -22.05 -1.06 -4.67
CA GLU A 256 -22.93 -2.22 -4.89
C GLU A 256 -23.64 -2.67 -3.59
N GLY A 257 -23.30 -2.08 -2.45
CA GLY A 257 -23.93 -2.38 -1.16
C GLY A 257 -23.26 -3.50 -0.37
N LYS A 258 -22.03 -3.88 -0.68
CA LYS A 258 -21.23 -4.82 0.11
C LYS A 258 -20.46 -4.11 1.20
N PHE A 259 -20.00 -4.83 2.22
CA PHE A 259 -19.12 -4.22 3.26
C PHE A 259 -17.81 -3.69 2.67
N THR A 260 -17.28 -4.34 1.63
CA THR A 260 -16.12 -3.82 0.91
C THR A 260 -16.34 -2.42 0.36
N ASP A 261 -17.56 -2.10 -0.07
CA ASP A 261 -17.86 -0.77 -0.57
C ASP A 261 -17.97 0.25 0.57
N VAL A 262 -18.46 -0.18 1.76
CA VAL A 262 -18.42 0.65 2.98
C VAL A 262 -16.98 0.96 3.38
N SER A 263 -16.10 -0.04 3.32
CA SER A 263 -14.66 0.14 3.57
C SER A 263 -14.02 1.10 2.56
N THR A 264 -14.39 0.97 1.28
CA THR A 264 -13.95 1.89 0.22
C THR A 264 -14.41 3.33 0.49
N ILE A 265 -15.67 3.53 0.92
CA ILE A 265 -16.15 4.87 1.33
C ILE A 265 -15.28 5.43 2.46
N ALA A 266 -15.00 4.65 3.50
CA ALA A 266 -14.16 5.10 4.62
C ALA A 266 -12.76 5.49 4.16
N HIS A 267 -12.16 4.68 3.27
CA HIS A 267 -10.85 4.92 2.67
C HIS A 267 -10.81 6.23 1.88
N GLU A 268 -11.67 6.38 0.87
CA GLU A 268 -11.70 7.56 0.00
C GLU A 268 -12.03 8.84 0.76
N LEU A 269 -12.87 8.74 1.79
CA LEU A 269 -13.15 9.88 2.66
C LEU A 269 -11.97 10.21 3.59
N GLY A 270 -11.09 9.26 3.91
CA GLY A 270 -9.82 9.54 4.57
C GLY A 270 -8.93 10.46 3.72
N HIS A 271 -8.76 10.15 2.45
CA HIS A 271 -8.09 11.02 1.49
C HIS A 271 -8.79 12.37 1.35
N SER A 272 -10.11 12.37 1.27
CA SER A 272 -10.90 13.61 1.16
C SER A 272 -10.70 14.53 2.36
N MET A 273 -10.73 13.98 3.57
CA MET A 273 -10.51 14.75 4.80
C MET A 273 -9.08 15.27 4.89
N HIS A 274 -8.08 14.48 4.49
CA HIS A 274 -6.69 14.92 4.43
C HIS A 274 -6.54 16.10 3.45
N SER A 275 -7.06 15.98 2.24
CA SER A 275 -7.04 17.06 1.25
C SER A 275 -7.81 18.30 1.73
N LEU A 276 -8.98 18.12 2.34
CA LEU A 276 -9.79 19.21 2.88
C LEU A 276 -9.05 20.03 3.93
N TYR A 277 -8.42 19.35 4.91
CA TYR A 277 -7.67 20.04 5.97
C TYR A 277 -6.36 20.64 5.45
N SER A 278 -5.65 19.94 4.58
CA SER A 278 -4.46 20.48 3.93
C SER A 278 -4.77 21.78 3.18
N HIS A 279 -5.78 21.78 2.32
CA HIS A 279 -6.18 22.97 1.54
C HIS A 279 -6.71 24.09 2.41
N LYS A 280 -7.32 23.77 3.54
CA LYS A 280 -7.87 24.79 4.47
C LYS A 280 -6.80 25.52 5.26
N TYR A 281 -5.69 24.84 5.60
CA TYR A 281 -4.70 25.36 6.54
C TYR A 281 -3.34 25.67 5.92
N GLN A 282 -3.10 25.23 4.68
CA GLN A 282 -1.88 25.51 3.94
C GLN A 282 -2.11 26.51 2.80
N ASP A 283 -1.09 27.29 2.48
CA ASP A 283 -1.05 28.06 1.23
C ASP A 283 -0.98 27.09 0.02
N TYR A 284 -1.40 27.55 -1.16
CA TYR A 284 -1.47 26.74 -2.38
C TYR A 284 -0.20 25.91 -2.67
N HIS A 285 0.98 26.49 -2.48
CA HIS A 285 2.26 25.82 -2.76
C HIS A 285 2.62 24.72 -1.77
N ASP A 286 2.06 24.72 -0.56
CA ASP A 286 2.28 23.71 0.48
C ASP A 286 1.05 22.82 0.71
N SER A 287 -0.02 22.99 -0.09
CA SER A 287 -1.27 22.25 0.09
C SER A 287 -1.24 20.81 -0.42
N GLY A 288 -0.33 20.48 -1.33
CA GLY A 288 -0.10 19.11 -1.77
C GLY A 288 0.75 18.34 -0.77
N TYR A 289 0.33 17.17 -0.35
CA TYR A 289 1.13 16.29 0.51
C TYR A 289 1.78 15.17 -0.28
N PRO A 290 3.00 14.73 0.11
CA PRO A 290 3.71 13.68 -0.60
C PRO A 290 3.02 12.33 -0.45
N ILE A 291 3.24 11.44 -1.43
CA ILE A 291 2.65 10.09 -1.47
C ILE A 291 2.99 9.25 -0.23
N PHE A 292 4.11 9.49 0.42
CA PHE A 292 4.50 8.85 1.67
C PHE A 292 3.45 9.04 2.79
N LEU A 293 2.75 10.18 2.81
CA LEU A 293 1.73 10.51 3.80
C LEU A 293 0.30 10.20 3.34
N ALA A 294 0.11 9.99 2.03
CA ALA A 294 -1.21 9.95 1.42
C ALA A 294 -2.12 8.86 1.99
N GLU A 295 -1.57 7.65 2.18
CA GLU A 295 -2.35 6.49 2.63
C GLU A 295 -2.57 6.42 4.15
N ILE A 296 -2.00 7.33 4.93
CA ILE A 296 -2.13 7.30 6.39
C ILE A 296 -3.57 7.57 6.80
N ALA A 297 -4.18 8.64 6.27
CA ALA A 297 -5.53 9.04 6.65
C ALA A 297 -6.60 8.05 6.19
N SER A 298 -6.46 7.48 5.00
CA SER A 298 -7.36 6.44 4.48
C SER A 298 -7.29 5.17 5.34
N THR A 299 -6.08 4.73 5.69
CA THR A 299 -5.86 3.55 6.53
C THR A 299 -6.33 3.76 7.97
N VAL A 300 -6.17 4.96 8.54
CA VAL A 300 -6.75 5.31 9.86
C VAL A 300 -8.27 5.08 9.86
N ASN A 301 -8.96 5.57 8.84
CA ASN A 301 -10.41 5.37 8.72
C ASN A 301 -10.79 3.90 8.58
N GLU A 302 -10.06 3.12 7.79
CA GLU A 302 -10.32 1.67 7.63
C GLU A 302 -10.13 0.90 8.94
N ILE A 303 -9.08 1.21 9.70
CA ILE A 303 -8.82 0.55 10.99
C ILE A 303 -9.95 0.89 11.97
N PHE A 304 -10.36 2.17 12.10
CA PHE A 304 -11.50 2.55 12.93
C PHE A 304 -12.78 1.84 12.51
N LEU A 305 -13.08 1.77 11.21
CA LEU A 305 -14.27 1.10 10.70
C LEU A 305 -14.28 -0.38 11.07
N ASN A 306 -13.21 -1.10 10.80
CA ASN A 306 -13.13 -2.53 11.09
C ASN A 306 -13.19 -2.81 12.61
N ARG A 307 -12.51 -2.02 13.44
CA ARG A 307 -12.58 -2.15 14.90
C ARG A 307 -13.98 -1.83 15.44
N TYR A 308 -14.61 -0.76 14.97
CA TYR A 308 -15.97 -0.43 15.35
C TYR A 308 -16.94 -1.57 15.00
N CYS A 309 -16.86 -2.08 13.79
CA CYS A 309 -17.71 -3.18 13.32
C CYS A 309 -17.45 -4.48 14.12
N SER A 310 -16.20 -4.80 14.43
CA SER A 310 -15.88 -5.99 15.23
C SER A 310 -16.40 -5.91 16.66
N LEU A 311 -16.35 -4.72 17.28
CA LEU A 311 -16.85 -4.49 18.63
C LEU A 311 -18.40 -4.48 18.71
N ASN A 312 -19.08 -4.10 17.64
CA ASN A 312 -20.54 -4.01 17.56
C ASN A 312 -21.17 -5.14 16.73
N ALA A 313 -20.40 -6.19 16.43
CA ALA A 313 -20.90 -7.34 15.69
C ALA A 313 -21.99 -8.08 16.47
N GLU A 314 -23.09 -8.43 15.81
CA GLU A 314 -24.23 -9.13 16.41
C GLU A 314 -23.96 -10.63 16.59
N THR A 315 -23.07 -11.20 15.76
CA THR A 315 -22.70 -12.61 15.79
C THR A 315 -21.18 -12.82 15.83
N LYS A 316 -20.76 -14.02 16.26
CA LYS A 316 -19.32 -14.38 16.19
C LYS A 316 -18.80 -14.41 14.77
N GLU A 317 -19.63 -14.80 13.81
CA GLU A 317 -19.30 -14.86 12.39
C GLU A 317 -19.03 -13.46 11.83
N GLU A 318 -19.87 -12.49 12.18
CA GLU A 318 -19.63 -11.08 11.81
C GLU A 318 -18.35 -10.55 12.42
N LYS A 319 -18.14 -10.79 13.71
CA LYS A 319 -16.92 -10.38 14.38
C LYS A 319 -15.68 -10.98 13.71
N ALA A 320 -15.72 -12.28 13.42
CA ALA A 320 -14.65 -12.99 12.73
C ALA A 320 -14.37 -12.37 11.33
N TYR A 321 -15.41 -11.99 10.61
CA TYR A 321 -15.26 -11.36 9.31
C TYR A 321 -14.49 -10.03 9.39
N TYR A 322 -14.84 -9.15 10.31
CA TYR A 322 -14.17 -7.85 10.45
C TYR A 322 -12.72 -7.98 10.95
N LEU A 323 -12.47 -8.89 11.89
CA LEU A 323 -11.11 -9.18 12.34
C LEU A 323 -10.26 -9.79 11.22
N ASN A 324 -10.85 -10.71 10.43
CA ASN A 324 -10.14 -11.27 9.27
C ASN A 324 -9.77 -10.21 8.23
N ASN A 325 -10.61 -9.19 8.02
CA ASN A 325 -10.27 -8.08 7.12
C ASN A 325 -9.04 -7.30 7.62
N LEU A 326 -8.93 -7.07 8.92
CA LEU A 326 -7.73 -6.45 9.51
C LEU A 326 -6.50 -7.34 9.36
N LEU A 327 -6.62 -8.64 9.63
CA LEU A 327 -5.52 -9.60 9.46
C LEU A 327 -5.02 -9.66 8.01
N GLU A 328 -5.94 -9.68 7.04
CA GLU A 328 -5.59 -9.65 5.63
C GLU A 328 -4.92 -8.31 5.24
N ASN A 329 -5.35 -7.20 5.83
CA ASN A 329 -4.69 -5.90 5.61
C ASN A 329 -3.24 -5.91 6.13
N PHE A 330 -2.99 -6.40 7.34
CA PHE A 330 -1.63 -6.57 7.85
C PHE A 330 -0.78 -7.49 6.96
N ARG A 331 -1.32 -8.64 6.58
CA ARG A 331 -0.63 -9.60 5.72
C ARG A 331 -0.25 -8.99 4.37
N THR A 332 -1.17 -8.24 3.73
CA THR A 332 -0.97 -7.74 2.36
C THR A 332 -0.26 -6.39 2.31
N THR A 333 -0.48 -5.52 3.29
CA THR A 333 0.00 -4.13 3.27
C THR A 333 1.24 -3.94 4.15
N LEU A 334 1.37 -4.65 5.27
CA LEU A 334 2.58 -4.59 6.08
C LEU A 334 3.59 -5.66 5.66
N VAL A 335 3.25 -6.93 5.80
CA VAL A 335 4.23 -8.03 5.65
C VAL A 335 4.62 -8.26 4.20
N ARG A 336 3.64 -8.40 3.29
CA ARG A 336 3.92 -8.65 1.87
C ARG A 336 4.63 -7.48 1.18
N GLN A 337 4.28 -6.23 1.52
CA GLN A 337 4.96 -5.08 0.94
C GLN A 337 6.39 -4.94 1.46
N THR A 338 6.64 -5.33 2.71
CA THR A 338 8.02 -5.41 3.24
C THR A 338 8.83 -6.50 2.54
N MET A 339 8.23 -7.67 2.26
CA MET A 339 8.88 -8.71 1.45
C MET A 339 9.26 -8.20 0.05
N PHE A 340 8.40 -7.41 -0.58
CA PHE A 340 8.69 -6.79 -1.86
C PHE A 340 9.81 -5.74 -1.75
N ALA A 341 9.78 -4.92 -0.70
CA ALA A 341 10.86 -3.98 -0.45
C ALA A 341 12.21 -4.69 -0.23
N GLU A 342 12.23 -5.80 0.50
CA GLU A 342 13.45 -6.60 0.67
C GLU A 342 13.91 -7.22 -0.65
N PHE A 343 12.99 -7.69 -1.50
CA PHE A 343 13.33 -8.18 -2.83
C PHE A 343 13.98 -7.10 -3.69
N GLU A 344 13.42 -5.89 -3.71
CA GLU A 344 14.00 -4.75 -4.45
C GLU A 344 15.40 -4.42 -3.96
N LEU A 345 15.62 -4.39 -2.64
CA LEU A 345 16.93 -4.16 -2.05
C LEU A 345 17.94 -5.22 -2.50
N LEU A 346 17.58 -6.49 -2.41
CA LEU A 346 18.44 -7.61 -2.77
C LEU A 346 18.87 -7.59 -4.25
N ILE A 347 17.92 -7.35 -5.17
CA ILE A 347 18.25 -7.32 -6.60
C ILE A 347 19.12 -6.13 -6.99
N HIS A 348 18.96 -4.99 -6.31
CA HIS A 348 19.86 -3.86 -6.50
C HIS A 348 21.26 -4.11 -5.89
N ASP A 349 21.33 -4.72 -4.71
CA ASP A 349 22.59 -5.13 -4.11
C ASP A 349 23.37 -6.15 -4.96
N LEU A 350 22.68 -7.09 -5.61
CA LEU A 350 23.28 -8.04 -6.54
C LEU A 350 23.86 -7.31 -7.77
N GLU A 351 23.12 -6.40 -8.38
CA GLU A 351 23.62 -5.60 -9.52
C GLU A 351 24.81 -4.71 -9.11
N GLU A 352 24.79 -4.11 -7.92
CA GLU A 352 25.92 -3.30 -7.41
C GLU A 352 27.19 -4.12 -7.24
N LYS A 353 27.05 -5.39 -6.83
CA LYS A 353 28.16 -6.35 -6.73
C LYS A 353 28.64 -6.87 -8.09
N GLY A 354 27.98 -6.47 -9.17
CA GLY A 354 28.32 -6.89 -10.54
C GLY A 354 27.76 -8.27 -10.92
N GLU A 355 26.83 -8.80 -10.15
CA GLU A 355 26.16 -10.06 -10.47
C GLU A 355 25.13 -9.85 -11.58
N VAL A 356 24.98 -10.87 -12.44
CA VAL A 356 24.04 -10.78 -13.55
C VAL A 356 22.64 -11.21 -13.11
N LEU A 357 21.68 -10.30 -13.13
CA LEU A 357 20.27 -10.59 -12.86
C LEU A 357 19.68 -11.43 -14.01
N THR A 358 19.79 -12.76 -13.89
CA THR A 358 19.15 -13.73 -14.79
C THR A 358 17.75 -14.08 -14.23
N ASP A 359 16.93 -14.74 -15.06
CA ASP A 359 15.65 -15.28 -14.59
C ASP A 359 15.82 -16.27 -13.43
N GLU A 360 16.90 -17.07 -13.44
CA GLU A 360 17.21 -18.00 -12.37
C GLU A 360 17.56 -17.29 -11.08
N VAL A 361 18.42 -16.25 -11.13
CA VAL A 361 18.78 -15.43 -9.95
C VAL A 361 17.54 -14.77 -9.35
N LEU A 362 16.71 -14.12 -10.17
CA LEU A 362 15.48 -13.47 -9.72
C LEU A 362 14.50 -14.46 -9.10
N CYS A 363 14.30 -15.61 -9.75
CA CYS A 363 13.40 -16.66 -9.24
C CYS A 363 13.89 -17.24 -7.91
N ASN A 364 15.20 -17.53 -7.78
CA ASN A 364 15.75 -18.08 -6.54
C ASN A 364 15.69 -17.07 -5.41
N THR A 365 16.08 -15.81 -5.65
CA THR A 365 15.97 -14.73 -4.65
C THR A 365 14.53 -14.57 -4.16
N TYR A 366 13.55 -14.59 -5.07
CA TYR A 366 12.15 -14.45 -4.70
C TYR A 366 11.62 -15.68 -3.92
N LEU A 367 11.98 -16.88 -4.34
CA LEU A 367 11.59 -18.12 -3.65
C LEU A 367 12.17 -18.20 -2.23
N ASP A 368 13.42 -17.80 -2.05
CA ASP A 368 14.07 -17.79 -0.74
C ASP A 368 13.40 -16.78 0.20
N LEU A 369 13.02 -15.60 -0.30
CA LEU A 369 12.21 -14.64 0.45
C LEU A 369 10.81 -15.19 0.77
N ASN A 370 10.14 -15.82 -0.18
CA ASN A 370 8.83 -16.43 0.06
C ASN A 370 8.91 -17.45 1.19
N LYS A 371 9.91 -18.35 1.16
CA LYS A 371 10.15 -19.32 2.23
C LYS A 371 10.45 -18.65 3.57
N LYS A 372 11.24 -17.57 3.57
CA LYS A 372 11.56 -16.81 4.79
C LYS A 372 10.31 -16.19 5.41
N TYR A 373 9.46 -15.56 4.61
CA TYR A 373 8.30 -14.82 5.09
C TYR A 373 7.10 -15.69 5.48
N PHE A 374 7.00 -16.89 4.93
CA PHE A 374 5.91 -17.82 5.23
C PHE A 374 6.35 -19.00 6.14
N GLY A 375 7.65 -19.16 6.35
CA GLY A 375 8.21 -20.24 7.17
C GLY A 375 7.78 -21.63 6.73
N ASP A 376 7.73 -22.57 7.68
CA ASP A 376 7.29 -23.94 7.43
C ASP A 376 5.75 -24.08 7.43
N SER A 377 5.03 -23.02 7.74
CA SER A 377 3.55 -23.03 7.80
C SER A 377 2.87 -23.07 6.42
N VAL A 378 3.60 -22.73 5.36
CA VAL A 378 3.10 -22.73 3.97
C VAL A 378 4.11 -23.40 3.06
N ILE A 379 3.64 -24.32 2.23
CA ILE A 379 4.46 -24.88 1.16
C ILE A 379 4.63 -23.80 0.08
N SER A 380 5.85 -23.30 -0.06
CA SER A 380 6.23 -22.39 -1.14
C SER A 380 6.30 -23.18 -2.45
N ASP A 381 5.16 -23.31 -3.13
CA ASP A 381 5.08 -24.00 -4.43
C ASP A 381 6.10 -23.45 -5.42
N ASP A 382 6.75 -24.32 -6.19
CA ASP A 382 7.84 -23.89 -7.10
C ASP A 382 7.45 -22.75 -8.05
N LEU A 383 6.18 -22.68 -8.46
CA LEU A 383 5.70 -21.63 -9.35
C LEU A 383 5.67 -20.23 -8.70
N ILE A 384 5.62 -20.12 -7.36
CA ILE A 384 5.58 -18.80 -6.69
C ILE A 384 6.86 -18.00 -6.91
N LYS A 385 7.98 -18.66 -7.23
CA LYS A 385 9.24 -18.01 -7.60
C LYS A 385 9.11 -17.02 -8.76
N LEU A 386 8.00 -17.09 -9.51
CA LEU A 386 7.71 -16.21 -10.64
C LEU A 386 6.87 -14.98 -10.27
N GLU A 387 6.47 -14.82 -9.01
CA GLU A 387 5.57 -13.72 -8.61
C GLU A 387 6.18 -12.34 -8.90
N TRP A 388 7.49 -12.18 -8.78
CA TRP A 388 8.17 -10.93 -9.13
C TRP A 388 7.88 -10.46 -10.57
N ALA A 389 7.66 -11.39 -11.50
CA ALA A 389 7.44 -11.08 -12.91
C ALA A 389 6.09 -10.40 -13.19
N ARG A 390 5.14 -10.43 -12.23
CA ARG A 390 3.80 -9.84 -12.35
C ARG A 390 3.60 -8.55 -11.53
N ILE A 391 4.64 -8.05 -10.87
CA ILE A 391 4.51 -6.91 -9.96
C ILE A 391 4.94 -5.63 -10.65
N PRO A 392 4.00 -4.76 -11.08
CA PRO A 392 4.33 -3.53 -11.79
C PRO A 392 5.11 -2.54 -10.93
N HIS A 393 4.96 -2.59 -9.61
CA HIS A 393 5.65 -1.72 -8.66
C HIS A 393 7.16 -1.83 -8.73
N PHE A 394 7.72 -2.96 -9.14
CA PHE A 394 9.18 -3.13 -9.28
C PHE A 394 9.79 -2.28 -10.41
N TYR A 395 8.95 -1.64 -11.24
CA TYR A 395 9.38 -0.65 -12.23
C TYR A 395 9.35 0.78 -11.69
N THR A 396 8.78 1.00 -10.49
CA THR A 396 8.89 2.23 -9.70
C THR A 396 9.69 1.90 -8.44
N SER A 397 11.02 1.83 -8.59
CA SER A 397 11.90 1.22 -7.59
C SER A 397 11.82 1.90 -6.22
N PHE A 398 11.83 1.07 -5.19
CA PHE A 398 11.77 1.46 -3.79
C PHE A 398 10.50 2.27 -3.42
N TYR A 399 9.38 1.94 -4.07
CA TYR A 399 8.09 2.59 -3.80
C TYR A 399 7.31 1.88 -2.69
N VAL A 400 7.31 0.53 -2.70
CA VAL A 400 6.33 -0.28 -1.94
C VAL A 400 6.48 -0.22 -0.41
N TYR A 401 7.65 0.15 0.12
CA TYR A 401 7.83 0.35 1.56
C TYR A 401 6.89 1.43 2.12
N LYS A 402 6.44 2.38 1.30
CA LYS A 402 5.51 3.46 1.67
C LYS A 402 4.15 2.91 2.13
N TYR A 403 3.73 1.77 1.59
CA TYR A 403 2.51 1.08 2.07
C TYR A 403 2.69 0.55 3.49
N ALA A 404 3.81 -0.13 3.75
CA ALA A 404 4.09 -0.71 5.05
C ALA A 404 4.33 0.36 6.13
N THR A 405 5.03 1.45 5.80
CA THR A 405 5.19 2.59 6.71
C THR A 405 3.88 3.33 6.94
N GLY A 406 3.05 3.47 5.90
CA GLY A 406 1.73 4.11 5.99
C GLY A 406 0.80 3.40 6.97
N ILE A 407 0.65 2.06 6.86
CA ILE A 407 -0.16 1.29 7.82
C ILE A 407 0.45 1.32 9.23
N ALA A 408 1.79 1.32 9.37
CA ALA A 408 2.43 1.40 10.67
C ALA A 408 2.11 2.72 11.39
N VAL A 409 2.19 3.85 10.68
CA VAL A 409 1.81 5.17 11.22
C VAL A 409 0.32 5.21 11.55
N ALA A 410 -0.55 4.67 10.68
CA ALA A 410 -1.99 4.62 10.92
C ALA A 410 -2.33 3.82 12.20
N CYS A 411 -1.70 2.67 12.40
CA CYS A 411 -1.85 1.87 13.62
C CYS A 411 -1.45 2.66 14.88
N LYS A 412 -0.31 3.35 14.83
CA LYS A 412 0.15 4.21 15.94
C LYS A 412 -0.86 5.31 16.27
N ILE A 413 -1.36 6.02 15.26
CA ILE A 413 -2.37 7.08 15.42
C ILE A 413 -3.64 6.50 16.04
N VAL A 414 -4.15 5.39 15.51
CA VAL A 414 -5.38 4.75 16.02
C VAL A 414 -5.20 4.28 17.46
N SER A 415 -4.08 3.62 17.79
CA SER A 415 -3.79 3.19 19.16
C SER A 415 -3.73 4.38 20.11
N ASP A 416 -2.96 5.42 19.79
CA ASP A 416 -2.82 6.62 20.63
C ASP A 416 -4.18 7.32 20.88
N ILE A 417 -5.07 7.36 19.89
CA ILE A 417 -6.43 7.96 20.04
C ILE A 417 -7.32 7.06 20.88
N LEU A 418 -7.35 5.74 20.66
CA LEU A 418 -8.18 4.79 21.41
C LEU A 418 -7.76 4.68 22.87
N ASP A 419 -6.46 4.75 23.13
CA ASP A 419 -5.86 4.78 24.48
C ASP A 419 -6.04 6.14 25.16
N LYS A 420 -6.66 7.11 24.48
CA LYS A 420 -6.88 8.49 24.99
C LYS A 420 -5.61 9.18 25.42
N LYS A 421 -4.51 8.92 24.73
CA LYS A 421 -3.23 9.57 24.99
C LYS A 421 -3.38 11.08 24.83
N GLU A 422 -2.83 11.82 25.78
CA GLU A 422 -2.93 13.29 25.79
C GLU A 422 -2.41 13.89 24.48
N GLY A 423 -3.25 14.73 23.83
CA GLY A 423 -2.91 15.39 22.57
C GLY A 423 -2.98 14.52 21.32
N ALA A 424 -3.31 13.22 21.40
CA ALA A 424 -3.33 12.32 20.23
C ALA A 424 -4.25 12.82 19.11
N LEU A 425 -5.48 13.23 19.46
CA LEU A 425 -6.43 13.76 18.49
C LEU A 425 -5.95 15.08 17.88
N ASP A 426 -5.44 15.99 18.69
CA ASP A 426 -4.91 17.28 18.22
C ASP A 426 -3.71 17.06 17.28
N ASN A 427 -2.87 16.10 17.58
CA ASN A 427 -1.73 15.72 16.75
C ASN A 427 -2.20 15.16 15.41
N TYR A 428 -3.23 14.29 15.40
CA TYR A 428 -3.80 13.80 14.15
C TYR A 428 -4.40 14.93 13.31
N MET A 429 -5.15 15.86 13.92
CA MET A 429 -5.69 17.03 13.21
C MET A 429 -4.59 17.95 12.66
N LYS A 430 -3.47 18.11 13.40
CA LYS A 430 -2.28 18.81 12.89
C LYS A 430 -1.64 18.09 11.71
N PHE A 431 -1.54 16.75 11.76
CA PHE A 431 -1.05 15.95 10.65
C PHE A 431 -1.88 16.21 9.39
N LEU A 432 -3.20 16.07 9.44
CA LEU A 432 -4.10 16.32 8.33
C LEU A 432 -3.99 17.75 7.77
N SER A 433 -3.65 18.71 8.62
CA SER A 433 -3.54 20.12 8.29
C SER A 433 -2.15 20.54 7.79
N SER A 434 -1.18 19.63 7.78
CA SER A 434 0.22 19.97 7.48
C SER A 434 0.53 20.04 5.98
N GLY A 435 -0.25 19.37 5.13
CA GLY A 435 0.02 19.33 3.68
C GLY A 435 1.46 18.89 3.37
N GLY A 436 2.12 19.63 2.49
CA GLY A 436 3.54 19.49 2.14
C GLY A 436 4.40 20.62 2.68
N SER A 437 4.06 21.17 3.87
CA SER A 437 4.79 22.30 4.49
C SER A 437 6.18 21.95 5.04
N ASP A 438 6.54 20.67 5.01
CA ASP A 438 7.85 20.12 5.37
C ASP A 438 8.01 18.71 4.81
N PHE A 439 9.19 18.11 4.97
CA PHE A 439 9.42 16.71 4.63
C PHE A 439 8.54 15.76 5.46
N PRO A 440 8.12 14.61 4.89
CA PRO A 440 7.23 13.67 5.54
C PRO A 440 7.63 13.28 6.97
N LEU A 441 8.90 12.94 7.18
CA LEU A 441 9.37 12.55 8.51
C LEU A 441 9.34 13.72 9.51
N GLU A 442 9.59 14.94 9.05
CA GLU A 442 9.52 16.13 9.92
C GLU A 442 8.07 16.49 10.26
N ILE A 443 7.13 16.30 9.31
CA ILE A 443 5.68 16.43 9.59
C ILE A 443 5.27 15.43 10.67
N LEU A 444 5.66 14.15 10.53
CA LEU A 444 5.35 13.13 11.54
C LEU A 444 5.96 13.42 12.90
N LYS A 445 7.22 13.87 12.96
CA LYS A 445 7.87 14.27 14.23
C LYS A 445 7.15 15.42 14.93
N LYS A 446 6.66 16.42 14.18
CA LYS A 446 5.88 17.56 14.74
C LYS A 446 4.58 17.12 15.41
N VAL A 447 4.07 15.94 15.05
CA VAL A 447 2.87 15.32 15.64
C VAL A 447 3.19 14.16 16.58
N GLY A 448 4.46 14.02 16.98
CA GLY A 448 4.89 13.09 18.01
C GLY A 448 5.19 11.67 17.49
N ILE A 449 5.41 11.49 16.20
CA ILE A 449 5.75 10.21 15.58
C ILE A 449 7.14 10.29 14.95
N ASP A 450 8.13 9.59 15.51
CA ASP A 450 9.48 9.44 14.92
C ASP A 450 9.68 8.00 14.46
N ILE A 451 9.03 7.65 13.34
CA ILE A 451 9.00 6.27 12.80
C ILE A 451 10.40 5.65 12.59
N VAL A 452 11.46 6.48 12.52
CA VAL A 452 12.85 6.00 12.40
C VAL A 452 13.39 5.49 13.74
N ASN A 453 12.97 6.08 14.85
CA ASN A 453 13.59 5.86 16.16
C ASN A 453 12.62 5.42 17.26
N ASP A 454 11.30 5.50 17.03
CA ASP A 454 10.27 5.10 18.00
C ASP A 454 9.72 3.67 17.75
N ASP A 455 8.65 3.32 18.46
CA ASP A 455 7.96 2.04 18.42
C ASP A 455 6.86 1.95 17.35
N THR A 456 6.82 2.87 16.38
CA THR A 456 5.69 2.94 15.42
C THR A 456 5.49 1.64 14.63
N ILE A 457 6.57 1.03 14.12
CA ILE A 457 6.48 -0.24 13.38
C ILE A 457 6.10 -1.38 14.35
N ASP A 458 6.67 -1.37 15.56
CA ASP A 458 6.37 -2.38 16.58
C ASP A 458 4.89 -2.34 17.00
N LYS A 459 4.28 -1.14 17.07
CA LYS A 459 2.84 -0.96 17.34
C LYS A 459 1.94 -1.58 16.26
N ALA A 460 2.33 -1.54 15.00
CA ALA A 460 1.58 -2.20 13.94
C ALA A 460 1.67 -3.73 14.06
N LEU A 461 2.85 -4.25 14.39
CA LEU A 461 3.07 -5.68 14.63
C LEU A 461 2.33 -6.16 15.89
N GLU A 462 2.31 -5.35 16.96
CA GLU A 462 1.53 -5.61 18.17
C GLU A 462 0.02 -5.66 17.86
N MET A 463 -0.52 -4.69 17.11
CA MET A 463 -1.92 -4.69 16.69
C MET A 463 -2.26 -5.90 15.81
N PHE A 464 -1.34 -6.33 14.94
CA PHE A 464 -1.51 -7.56 14.16
C PHE A 464 -1.64 -8.77 15.09
N ARG A 465 -0.74 -8.91 16.08
CA ARG A 465 -0.73 -10.01 17.07
C ARG A 465 -2.01 -10.00 17.92
N GLU A 466 -2.40 -8.85 18.44
CA GLU A 466 -3.64 -8.72 19.23
C GLU A 466 -4.88 -9.10 18.41
N THR A 467 -4.96 -8.64 17.15
CA THR A 467 -6.06 -8.98 16.24
C THR A 467 -6.11 -10.48 15.94
N LEU A 468 -4.94 -11.11 15.79
CA LEU A 468 -4.82 -12.56 15.58
C LEU A 468 -5.30 -13.36 16.79
N GLU A 469 -4.91 -12.96 18.01
CA GLU A 469 -5.36 -13.63 19.24
C GLU A 469 -6.88 -13.49 19.40
N GLU A 470 -7.44 -12.29 19.18
CA GLU A 470 -8.89 -12.08 19.25
C GLU A 470 -9.63 -12.94 18.21
N PHE A 471 -9.10 -13.05 16.99
CA PHE A 471 -9.66 -13.89 15.94
C PHE A 471 -9.61 -15.38 16.29
N LYS A 472 -8.52 -15.85 16.89
CA LYS A 472 -8.39 -17.24 17.38
C LYS A 472 -9.42 -17.58 18.45
N GLU A 473 -9.67 -16.66 19.40
CA GLU A 473 -10.64 -16.90 20.49
C GLU A 473 -12.05 -17.12 19.98
N ILE A 474 -12.43 -16.48 18.90
CA ILE A 474 -13.81 -16.57 18.36
C ILE A 474 -13.99 -17.66 17.31
N THR A 475 -12.89 -18.17 16.73
CA THR A 475 -12.91 -19.21 15.69
C THR A 475 -12.66 -20.63 16.25
N LYS A 476 -12.23 -20.72 17.51
CA LYS A 476 -12.18 -21.96 18.30
C LYS A 476 -13.59 -22.32 18.82
#